data_0de8a2e018ff1a8939aa16a7f352a60e
#
_entry.id   0de8a2e018ff1a8939aa16a7f352a60e
#
_cell.length_a   1.000
_cell.length_b   1.000
_cell.length_c   1.000
_cell.angle_alpha   90.00
_cell.angle_beta   90.00
_cell.angle_gamma   90.00
#
_symmetry.space_group_name_H-M   'P 1'
#
loop_
_entity.id
_entity.type
_entity.pdbx_description
1 polymer ?
#
loop_
_entity_poly.entity_id
_entity_poly.type
_entity_poly.pdbx_seq_one_letter_code
_entity_poly.pdbx_strand_id
1 'polypeptide(L)'
;MTEELCRQLREWAEAYHQADFITNDPVQFPHRYVRQEDIEIIGLLTAVLSFGNRRMILRKVDELDALMGHAPLQYVLSRRWENDFSRENQRSFYRMVSYAAFRTYFEKLYAVYAENRTLEDALLAFQGNPMQKLCAFLGVSDRSPQKKLNMFLRWMIRRDSAVDFGIWRRMSPADLIIPLD
;
A
#
# COMPACT_ATOMS: atom_id res chain seq x y z
N MET A 1 3.34 -8.11 30.06
CA MET A 1 3.69 -9.06 28.98
C MET A 1 4.67 -10.04 29.59
N THR A 2 4.42 -11.35 29.52
CA THR A 2 5.28 -12.37 30.13
C THR A 2 6.57 -12.55 29.31
N GLU A 3 7.69 -12.94 29.95
CA GLU A 3 8.95 -13.22 29.23
C GLU A 3 8.79 -14.29 28.16
N GLU A 4 7.97 -15.30 28.43
CA GLU A 4 7.64 -16.37 27.49
C GLU A 4 6.96 -15.82 26.23
N LEU A 5 5.98 -14.92 26.37
CA LEU A 5 5.32 -14.30 25.24
C LEU A 5 6.30 -13.43 24.43
N CYS A 6 7.18 -12.71 25.09
CA CYS A 6 8.21 -11.92 24.42
C CYS A 6 9.17 -12.79 23.60
N ARG A 7 9.58 -13.94 24.16
CA ARG A 7 10.42 -14.91 23.47
C ARG A 7 9.72 -15.46 22.23
N GLN A 8 8.49 -15.90 22.38
CA GLN A 8 7.69 -16.47 21.28
C GLN A 8 7.45 -15.45 20.15
N LEU A 9 7.17 -14.19 20.50
CA LEU A 9 7.02 -13.12 19.50
C LEU A 9 8.33 -12.84 18.75
N ARG A 10 9.48 -12.92 19.40
CA ARG A 10 10.79 -12.79 18.73
C ARG A 10 11.05 -13.96 17.78
N GLU A 11 10.83 -15.19 18.21
CA GLU A 11 10.98 -16.38 17.37
C GLU A 11 10.09 -16.31 16.12
N TRP A 12 8.85 -15.88 16.28
CA TRP A 12 7.97 -15.67 15.13
C TRP A 12 8.44 -14.50 14.24
N ALA A 13 8.89 -13.39 14.83
CA ALA A 13 9.42 -12.29 14.05
C ALA A 13 10.62 -12.74 13.22
N GLU A 14 11.56 -13.50 13.79
CA GLU A 14 12.71 -14.05 13.08
C GLU A 14 12.31 -15.02 11.96
N ALA A 15 11.32 -15.90 12.23
CA ALA A 15 10.83 -16.87 11.26
C ALA A 15 10.15 -16.23 10.03
N TYR A 16 9.39 -15.14 10.23
CA TYR A 16 8.63 -14.47 9.17
C TYR A 16 9.32 -13.24 8.59
N HIS A 17 10.40 -12.76 9.22
CA HIS A 17 11.15 -11.58 8.81
C HIS A 17 12.32 -11.94 7.88
N GLN A 18 12.05 -12.81 6.91
CA GLN A 18 13.04 -13.33 5.97
C GLN A 18 12.70 -12.87 4.55
N ALA A 19 13.71 -12.71 3.72
CA ALA A 19 13.54 -12.33 2.31
C ALA A 19 12.65 -13.32 1.52
N ASP A 20 12.66 -14.59 1.89
CA ASP A 20 11.83 -15.63 1.27
C ASP A 20 10.32 -15.36 1.45
N PHE A 21 9.93 -14.62 2.51
CA PHE A 21 8.55 -14.20 2.72
C PHE A 21 8.02 -13.37 1.55
N ILE A 22 8.88 -12.56 0.93
CA ILE A 22 8.52 -11.64 -0.16
C ILE A 22 7.95 -12.41 -1.36
N THR A 23 8.51 -13.56 -1.69
CA THR A 23 8.23 -14.30 -2.93
C THR A 23 6.74 -14.66 -3.11
N ASN A 24 6.04 -14.97 -2.01
CA ASN A 24 4.66 -15.42 -2.04
C ASN A 24 3.68 -14.45 -1.37
N ASP A 25 4.13 -13.24 -1.05
CA ASP A 25 3.31 -12.21 -0.40
C ASP A 25 3.04 -11.03 -1.37
N PRO A 26 1.93 -10.33 -1.24
CA PRO A 26 1.68 -9.12 -2.04
C PRO A 26 2.78 -8.07 -1.98
N VAL A 27 3.58 -8.02 -0.94
CA VAL A 27 4.73 -7.10 -0.85
C VAL A 27 5.77 -7.30 -1.97
N GLN A 28 5.75 -8.44 -2.66
CA GLN A 28 6.62 -8.70 -3.81
C GLN A 28 6.47 -7.64 -4.92
N PHE A 29 5.30 -7.05 -5.08
CA PHE A 29 5.06 -6.09 -6.17
C PHE A 29 5.83 -4.79 -5.98
N PRO A 30 5.76 -4.08 -4.84
CA PRO A 30 6.63 -2.93 -4.64
C PRO A 30 8.12 -3.28 -4.64
N HIS A 31 8.53 -4.52 -4.32
CA HIS A 31 9.92 -4.97 -4.45
C HIS A 31 10.43 -5.10 -5.91
N ARG A 32 9.56 -5.01 -6.90
CA ARG A 32 9.96 -4.95 -8.32
C ARG A 32 10.59 -3.60 -8.71
N TYR A 33 10.47 -2.59 -7.85
CA TYR A 33 10.81 -1.20 -8.13
C TYR A 33 11.92 -0.68 -7.21
N VAL A 34 12.64 0.31 -7.70
CA VAL A 34 13.72 0.99 -6.97
C VAL A 34 13.34 2.45 -6.67
N ARG A 35 12.57 3.07 -7.58
CA ARG A 35 12.15 4.45 -7.45
C ARG A 35 11.07 4.56 -6.37
N GLN A 36 11.23 5.52 -5.44
CA GLN A 36 10.31 5.69 -4.32
C GLN A 36 8.85 5.86 -4.75
N GLU A 37 8.59 6.69 -5.75
CA GLU A 37 7.23 6.96 -6.22
C GLU A 37 6.56 5.71 -6.83
N ASP A 38 7.31 4.90 -7.55
CA ASP A 38 6.81 3.62 -8.07
C ASP A 38 6.48 2.65 -6.92
N ILE A 39 7.36 2.56 -5.92
CA ILE A 39 7.15 1.74 -4.71
C ILE A 39 5.88 2.21 -3.97
N GLU A 40 5.72 3.52 -3.76
CA GLU A 40 4.56 4.10 -3.08
C GLU A 40 3.25 3.80 -3.84
N ILE A 41 3.25 4.00 -5.16
CA ILE A 41 2.06 3.79 -6.00
C ILE A 41 1.64 2.33 -5.98
N ILE A 42 2.55 1.43 -6.42
CA ILE A 42 2.20 0.01 -6.50
C ILE A 42 1.96 -0.59 -5.11
N GLY A 43 2.68 -0.14 -4.08
CA GLY A 43 2.50 -0.55 -2.70
C GLY A 43 1.11 -0.22 -2.18
N LEU A 44 0.64 1.02 -2.37
CA LEU A 44 -0.71 1.43 -1.98
C LEU A 44 -1.79 0.63 -2.73
N LEU A 45 -1.69 0.53 -4.05
CA LEU A 45 -2.66 -0.18 -4.86
C LEU A 45 -2.69 -1.68 -4.52
N THR A 46 -1.52 -2.28 -4.27
CA THR A 46 -1.41 -3.67 -3.81
C THR A 46 -2.09 -3.86 -2.45
N ALA A 47 -1.83 -2.98 -1.50
CA ALA A 47 -2.45 -3.06 -0.18
C ALA A 47 -3.98 -2.94 -0.25
N VAL A 48 -4.48 -2.01 -1.05
CA VAL A 48 -5.94 -1.83 -1.27
C VAL A 48 -6.58 -3.10 -1.83
N LEU A 49 -5.91 -3.81 -2.75
CA LEU A 49 -6.38 -5.06 -3.34
C LEU A 49 -6.15 -6.30 -2.46
N SER A 50 -5.38 -6.18 -1.37
CA SER A 50 -5.01 -7.30 -0.48
C SER A 50 -6.16 -7.72 0.43
N PHE A 51 -7.22 -8.31 -0.16
CA PHE A 51 -8.31 -8.95 0.58
C PHE A 51 -8.86 -10.15 -0.19
N GLY A 52 -9.13 -11.23 0.54
CA GLY A 52 -9.61 -12.48 0.00
C GLY A 52 -8.49 -13.52 -0.20
N ASN A 53 -8.59 -14.32 -1.25
CA ASN A 53 -7.64 -15.40 -1.52
C ASN A 53 -6.32 -14.85 -2.07
N ARG A 54 -5.19 -15.25 -1.47
CA ARG A 54 -3.83 -14.77 -1.82
C ARG A 54 -3.51 -14.96 -3.31
N ARG A 55 -3.80 -16.12 -3.90
CA ARG A 55 -3.56 -16.38 -5.33
C ARG A 55 -4.31 -15.38 -6.23
N MET A 56 -5.56 -15.06 -5.87
CA MET A 56 -6.35 -14.10 -6.63
C MET A 56 -5.80 -12.68 -6.47
N ILE A 57 -5.31 -12.32 -5.27
CA ILE A 57 -4.66 -11.03 -5.03
C ILE A 57 -3.43 -10.90 -5.93
N LEU A 58 -2.51 -11.87 -5.86
CA LEU A 58 -1.27 -11.85 -6.63
C LEU A 58 -1.56 -11.73 -8.13
N ARG A 59 -2.49 -12.53 -8.67
CA ARG A 59 -2.87 -12.45 -10.08
C ARG A 59 -3.45 -11.06 -10.43
N LYS A 60 -4.33 -10.51 -9.59
CA LYS A 60 -4.96 -9.20 -9.87
C LYS A 60 -3.97 -8.05 -9.83
N VAL A 61 -3.02 -8.08 -8.90
CA VAL A 61 -1.98 -7.04 -8.84
C VAL A 61 -1.01 -7.17 -9.99
N ASP A 62 -0.68 -8.40 -10.42
CA ASP A 62 0.15 -8.65 -11.60
C ASP A 62 -0.51 -8.13 -12.89
N GLU A 63 -1.82 -8.38 -13.06
CA GLU A 63 -2.62 -7.81 -14.15
C GLU A 63 -2.60 -6.26 -14.13
N LEU A 64 -2.71 -5.67 -12.95
CA LEU A 64 -2.66 -4.20 -12.78
C LEU A 64 -1.27 -3.65 -13.09
N ASP A 65 -0.22 -4.30 -12.62
CA ASP A 65 1.16 -3.92 -12.87
C ASP A 65 1.50 -3.96 -14.38
N ALA A 66 1.06 -5.03 -15.06
CA ALA A 66 1.18 -5.15 -16.51
C ALA A 66 0.38 -4.06 -17.26
N LEU A 67 -0.85 -3.73 -16.80
CA LEU A 67 -1.67 -2.63 -17.35
C LEU A 67 -0.94 -1.29 -17.25
N MET A 68 -0.23 -1.06 -16.14
CA MET A 68 0.60 0.13 -15.95
C MET A 68 1.90 0.11 -16.78
N GLY A 69 2.17 -0.99 -17.49
CA GLY A 69 3.39 -1.17 -18.29
C GLY A 69 4.64 -1.25 -17.43
N HIS A 70 4.52 -1.75 -16.20
CA HIS A 70 5.61 -1.81 -15.20
C HIS A 70 6.28 -0.45 -14.96
N ALA A 71 5.52 0.64 -15.08
CA ALA A 71 5.97 2.01 -14.87
C ALA A 71 4.87 2.82 -14.14
N PRO A 72 4.62 2.54 -12.84
CA PRO A 72 3.50 3.10 -12.10
C PRO A 72 3.42 4.63 -12.12
N LEU A 73 4.53 5.33 -11.87
CA LEU A 73 4.56 6.79 -11.89
C LEU A 73 4.25 7.35 -13.27
N GLN A 74 4.85 6.79 -14.32
CA GLN A 74 4.59 7.23 -15.69
C GLN A 74 3.13 7.00 -16.07
N TYR A 75 2.55 5.87 -15.66
CA TYR A 75 1.13 5.58 -15.88
C TYR A 75 0.23 6.60 -15.19
N VAL A 76 0.51 6.92 -13.91
CA VAL A 76 -0.23 7.94 -13.16
C VAL A 76 -0.14 9.30 -13.85
N LEU A 77 1.07 9.77 -14.18
CA LEU A 77 1.29 11.08 -14.78
C LEU A 77 0.74 11.21 -16.21
N SER A 78 0.73 10.13 -16.99
CA SER A 78 0.16 10.11 -18.34
C SER A 78 -1.37 10.17 -18.37
N ARG A 79 -2.04 10.00 -17.24
CA ARG A 79 -3.49 9.95 -17.08
C ARG A 79 -4.19 8.86 -17.91
N ARG A 80 -3.47 7.83 -18.37
CA ARG A 80 -4.06 6.70 -19.11
C ARG A 80 -5.16 6.00 -18.30
N TRP A 81 -5.03 6.00 -16.99
CA TRP A 81 -6.04 5.47 -16.06
C TRP A 81 -7.43 6.11 -16.23
N GLU A 82 -7.56 7.28 -16.85
CA GLU A 82 -8.89 7.90 -17.12
C GLU A 82 -9.72 7.06 -18.08
N ASN A 83 -9.05 6.43 -19.05
CA ASN A 83 -9.69 5.55 -20.03
C ASN A 83 -9.83 4.13 -19.46
N ASP A 84 -8.78 3.60 -18.82
CA ASP A 84 -8.75 2.23 -18.32
C ASP A 84 -9.72 2.04 -17.13
N PHE A 85 -9.93 3.11 -16.33
CA PHE A 85 -10.83 3.16 -15.18
C PHE A 85 -11.87 4.28 -15.35
N SER A 86 -12.76 4.14 -16.34
CA SER A 86 -13.82 5.12 -16.59
C SER A 86 -14.76 5.26 -15.39
N ARG A 87 -15.25 6.49 -15.13
CA ARG A 87 -16.22 6.80 -14.07
C ARG A 87 -17.57 6.11 -14.26
N GLU A 88 -17.91 5.82 -15.49
CA GLU A 88 -19.15 5.14 -15.86
C GLU A 88 -19.07 3.62 -15.70
N ASN A 89 -17.84 3.07 -15.58
CA ASN A 89 -17.64 1.63 -15.50
C ASN A 89 -17.87 1.11 -14.08
N GLN A 90 -19.10 0.70 -13.80
CA GLN A 90 -19.51 0.12 -12.52
C GLN A 90 -19.24 -1.39 -12.41
N ARG A 91 -18.65 -2.03 -13.43
CA ARG A 91 -18.26 -3.43 -13.35
C ARG A 91 -17.23 -3.65 -12.27
N SER A 92 -17.20 -4.84 -11.70
CA SER A 92 -16.18 -5.24 -10.74
C SER A 92 -14.79 -5.24 -11.40
N PHE A 93 -13.88 -4.46 -10.86
CA PHE A 93 -12.45 -4.58 -11.14
C PHE A 93 -11.83 -5.71 -10.31
N TYR A 94 -12.18 -5.73 -9.02
CA TYR A 94 -11.76 -6.79 -8.11
C TYR A 94 -12.79 -6.95 -6.99
N ARG A 95 -13.47 -8.11 -6.95
CA ARG A 95 -14.50 -8.44 -5.95
C ARG A 95 -15.58 -7.33 -5.89
N MET A 96 -15.70 -6.63 -4.74
CA MET A 96 -16.67 -5.56 -4.55
C MET A 96 -16.17 -4.16 -5.00
N VAL A 97 -14.93 -4.06 -5.47
CA VAL A 97 -14.37 -2.79 -5.95
C VAL A 97 -14.60 -2.66 -7.45
N SER A 98 -15.38 -1.67 -7.87
CA SER A 98 -15.62 -1.39 -9.30
C SER A 98 -14.43 -0.61 -9.92
N TYR A 99 -14.38 -0.60 -11.26
CA TYR A 99 -13.42 0.26 -11.99
C TYR A 99 -13.57 1.73 -11.60
N ALA A 100 -14.80 2.24 -11.55
CA ALA A 100 -15.08 3.62 -11.13
C ALA A 100 -14.60 3.92 -9.71
N ALA A 101 -14.81 3.00 -8.75
CA ALA A 101 -14.32 3.14 -7.39
C ALA A 101 -12.79 3.08 -7.32
N PHE A 102 -12.15 2.21 -8.11
CA PHE A 102 -10.69 2.08 -8.13
C PHE A 102 -10.00 3.30 -8.75
N ARG A 103 -10.66 3.99 -9.71
CA ARG A 103 -10.20 5.25 -10.30
C ARG A 103 -9.85 6.30 -9.25
N THR A 104 -10.58 6.39 -8.15
CA THR A 104 -10.36 7.41 -7.11
C THR A 104 -8.96 7.37 -6.51
N TYR A 105 -8.33 6.21 -6.48
CA TYR A 105 -6.93 6.08 -6.05
C TYR A 105 -5.98 6.74 -7.04
N PHE A 106 -6.19 6.55 -8.34
CA PHE A 106 -5.37 7.19 -9.37
C PHE A 106 -5.56 8.71 -9.39
N GLU A 107 -6.79 9.22 -9.20
CA GLU A 107 -7.05 10.66 -9.09
C GLU A 107 -6.24 11.29 -7.95
N LYS A 108 -6.22 10.63 -6.78
CA LYS A 108 -5.46 11.08 -5.61
C LYS A 108 -3.94 11.01 -5.82
N LEU A 109 -3.47 9.91 -6.38
CA LEU A 109 -2.05 9.72 -6.69
C LEU A 109 -1.59 10.76 -7.74
N TYR A 110 -2.38 11.00 -8.77
CA TYR A 110 -2.07 12.03 -9.76
C TYR A 110 -1.95 13.42 -9.13
N ALA A 111 -2.87 13.78 -8.23
CA ALA A 111 -2.82 15.07 -7.55
C ALA A 111 -1.53 15.27 -6.73
N VAL A 112 -0.95 14.19 -6.19
CA VAL A 112 0.33 14.24 -5.46
C VAL A 112 1.50 14.36 -6.41
N TYR A 113 1.61 13.44 -7.37
CA TYR A 113 2.82 13.32 -8.19
C TYR A 113 2.91 14.36 -9.31
N ALA A 114 1.80 14.92 -9.76
CA ALA A 114 1.79 16.04 -10.69
C ALA A 114 2.44 17.32 -10.09
N GLU A 115 2.47 17.44 -8.77
CA GLU A 115 3.16 18.51 -8.04
C GLU A 115 4.61 18.17 -7.66
N ASN A 116 5.17 17.07 -8.18
CA ASN A 116 6.51 16.57 -7.82
C ASN A 116 6.69 16.33 -6.31
N ARG A 117 5.62 15.90 -5.63
CA ARG A 117 5.63 15.55 -4.20
C ARG A 117 5.65 14.03 -4.06
N THR A 118 6.12 13.55 -2.92
CA THR A 118 5.97 12.14 -2.52
C THR A 118 4.64 11.93 -1.79
N LEU A 119 4.20 10.69 -1.67
CA LEU A 119 3.01 10.37 -0.89
C LEU A 119 3.23 10.69 0.60
N GLU A 120 4.45 10.50 1.12
CA GLU A 120 4.80 10.94 2.48
C GLU A 120 4.58 12.44 2.65
N ASP A 121 5.05 13.28 1.69
CA ASP A 121 4.82 14.73 1.71
C ASP A 121 3.34 15.10 1.78
N ALA A 122 2.54 14.44 0.96
CA ALA A 122 1.10 14.70 0.90
C ALA A 122 0.41 14.34 2.23
N LEU A 123 0.80 13.23 2.85
CA LEU A 123 0.20 12.79 4.12
C LEU A 123 0.55 13.70 5.29
N LEU A 124 1.71 14.35 5.28
CA LEU A 124 2.10 15.29 6.34
C LEU A 124 1.23 16.55 6.42
N ALA A 125 0.45 16.84 5.38
CA ALA A 125 -0.55 17.92 5.43
C ALA A 125 -1.76 17.60 6.32
N PHE A 126 -1.97 16.33 6.66
CA PHE A 126 -3.09 15.90 7.52
C PHE A 126 -2.65 15.76 8.98
N GLN A 127 -3.61 15.88 9.91
CA GLN A 127 -3.38 15.71 11.34
C GLN A 127 -3.53 14.25 11.77
N GLY A 128 -2.98 13.88 12.92
CA GLY A 128 -3.11 12.57 13.55
C GLY A 128 -1.93 11.63 13.30
N ASN A 129 -2.09 10.36 13.66
CA ASN A 129 -1.12 9.31 13.42
C ASN A 129 -1.09 8.90 11.93
N PRO A 130 -0.10 8.10 11.48
CA PRO A 130 0.04 7.74 10.06
C PRO A 130 -1.23 7.13 9.44
N MET A 131 -1.95 6.29 10.18
CA MET A 131 -3.19 5.67 9.71
C MET A 131 -4.30 6.71 9.51
N GLN A 132 -4.47 7.63 10.45
CA GLN A 132 -5.46 8.71 10.35
C GLN A 132 -5.17 9.64 9.17
N LYS A 133 -3.88 9.99 8.96
CA LYS A 133 -3.43 10.79 7.81
C LYS A 133 -3.77 10.09 6.49
N LEU A 134 -3.46 8.80 6.37
CA LEU A 134 -3.74 8.02 5.16
C LEU A 134 -5.25 7.87 4.92
N CYS A 135 -6.04 7.63 5.96
CA CYS A 135 -7.50 7.58 5.87
C CYS A 135 -8.09 8.93 5.40
N ALA A 136 -7.63 10.04 5.97
CA ALA A 136 -8.06 11.39 5.58
C ALA A 136 -7.68 11.68 4.11
N PHE A 137 -6.46 11.36 3.69
CA PHE A 137 -6.03 11.46 2.30
C PHE A 137 -6.91 10.64 1.36
N LEU A 138 -7.20 9.40 1.72
CA LEU A 138 -8.03 8.50 0.90
C LEU A 138 -9.53 8.81 0.99
N GLY A 139 -9.96 9.64 1.95
CA GLY A 139 -11.37 9.92 2.19
C GLY A 139 -12.15 8.70 2.71
N VAL A 140 -11.49 7.84 3.49
CA VAL A 140 -12.08 6.65 4.11
C VAL A 140 -12.15 6.81 5.62
N SER A 141 -13.07 6.07 6.27
CA SER A 141 -13.23 6.13 7.72
C SER A 141 -12.03 5.50 8.45
N ASP A 142 -11.56 6.17 9.51
CA ASP A 142 -10.55 5.67 10.45
C ASP A 142 -11.16 4.90 11.65
N ARG A 143 -12.49 4.73 11.68
CA ARG A 143 -13.19 4.04 12.78
C ARG A 143 -13.02 2.51 12.78
N SER A 144 -12.60 1.94 11.66
CA SER A 144 -12.29 0.51 11.55
C SER A 144 -10.77 0.28 11.61
N PRO A 145 -10.30 -0.93 11.93
CA PRO A 145 -8.87 -1.25 12.07
C PRO A 145 -8.02 -0.99 10.82
N GLN A 146 -8.62 -0.82 9.64
CA GLN A 146 -7.92 -0.52 8.36
C GLN A 146 -6.66 -1.37 8.13
N LYS A 147 -6.76 -2.70 8.32
CA LYS A 147 -5.63 -3.64 8.26
C LYS A 147 -4.75 -3.47 7.02
N LYS A 148 -5.38 -3.30 5.85
CA LYS A 148 -4.68 -3.14 4.58
C LYS A 148 -3.86 -1.84 4.54
N LEU A 149 -4.41 -0.76 5.03
CA LEU A 149 -3.72 0.53 5.07
C LEU A 149 -2.59 0.52 6.10
N ASN A 150 -2.80 -0.12 7.25
CA ASN A 150 -1.73 -0.31 8.24
C ASN A 150 -0.61 -1.21 7.71
N MET A 151 -0.92 -2.23 6.89
CA MET A 151 0.08 -3.05 6.20
C MET A 151 0.93 -2.19 5.25
N PHE A 152 0.30 -1.34 4.43
CA PHE A 152 1.01 -0.41 3.55
C PHE A 152 1.91 0.55 4.34
N LEU A 153 1.38 1.16 5.40
CA LEU A 153 2.15 2.05 6.27
C LEU A 153 3.36 1.34 6.89
N ARG A 154 3.19 0.10 7.33
CA ARG A 154 4.30 -0.72 7.83
C ARG A 154 5.38 -0.86 6.76
N TRP A 155 5.01 -1.22 5.53
CA TRP A 155 5.97 -1.35 4.43
C TRP A 155 6.77 -0.06 4.19
N MET A 156 6.11 1.10 4.25
CA MET A 156 6.75 2.37 3.98
C MET A 156 7.58 2.92 5.14
N ILE A 157 7.18 2.67 6.39
CA ILE A 157 7.73 3.35 7.58
C ILE A 157 8.71 2.46 8.37
N ARG A 158 8.48 1.13 8.47
CA ARG A 158 9.29 0.24 9.28
C ARG A 158 10.69 0.07 8.67
N ARG A 159 11.71 0.38 9.49
CA ARG A 159 13.13 0.32 9.13
C ARG A 159 13.75 -0.99 9.60
N ASP A 160 14.96 -1.25 9.14
CA ASP A 160 15.78 -2.41 9.55
C ASP A 160 15.04 -3.74 9.33
N SER A 161 14.39 -3.85 8.16
CA SER A 161 13.53 -4.96 7.77
C SER A 161 14.04 -5.62 6.50
N ALA A 162 14.03 -6.95 6.46
CA ALA A 162 14.27 -7.70 5.24
C ALA A 162 13.08 -7.64 4.25
N VAL A 163 11.89 -7.23 4.74
CA VAL A 163 10.63 -7.24 4.01
C VAL A 163 10.11 -5.84 3.72
N ASP A 164 10.19 -4.94 4.70
CA ASP A 164 9.64 -3.60 4.63
C ASP A 164 10.69 -2.61 4.07
N PHE A 165 10.26 -1.57 3.38
CA PHE A 165 11.16 -0.62 2.70
C PHE A 165 11.73 0.45 3.63
N GLY A 166 10.93 0.94 4.59
CA GLY A 166 11.33 2.00 5.50
C GLY A 166 11.78 3.27 4.81
N ILE A 167 11.22 3.58 3.63
CA ILE A 167 11.60 4.74 2.80
C ILE A 167 11.02 6.06 3.33
N TRP A 168 9.93 6.01 4.10
CA TRP A 168 9.37 7.19 4.74
C TRP A 168 10.15 7.51 6.01
N ARG A 169 10.75 8.70 6.04
CA ARG A 169 11.70 9.09 7.09
C ARG A 169 11.14 10.06 8.11
N ARG A 170 10.04 10.73 7.77
CA ARG A 170 9.39 11.75 8.62
C ARG A 170 8.26 11.21 9.50
N MET A 171 7.94 9.93 9.34
CA MET A 171 7.01 9.21 10.20
C MET A 171 7.76 8.20 11.07
N SER A 172 7.30 8.01 12.30
CA SER A 172 7.95 7.12 13.27
C SER A 172 7.35 5.71 13.20
N PRO A 173 8.18 4.64 13.19
CA PRO A 173 7.68 3.29 13.39
C PRO A 173 6.91 3.07 14.71
N ALA A 174 7.18 3.90 15.73
CA ALA A 174 6.48 3.85 17.02
C ALA A 174 5.00 4.28 16.92
N ASP A 175 4.65 5.03 15.85
CA ASP A 175 3.27 5.49 15.62
C ASP A 175 2.43 4.49 14.79
N LEU A 176 3.03 3.36 14.39
CA LEU A 176 2.33 2.32 13.64
C LEU A 176 1.35 1.55 14.54
N ILE A 177 0.19 1.27 14.00
CA ILE A 177 -0.84 0.46 14.66
C ILE A 177 -0.75 -0.97 14.12
N ILE A 178 -0.69 -1.95 15.01
CA ILE A 178 -0.80 -3.36 14.67
C ILE A 178 -2.27 -3.75 14.81
N PRO A 179 -3.00 -3.91 13.70
CA PRO A 179 -4.40 -4.33 13.76
C PRO A 179 -4.46 -5.82 14.10
N LEU A 180 -4.94 -6.14 15.28
CA LEU A 180 -5.19 -7.52 15.71
C LEU A 180 -6.58 -7.97 15.21
N ASP A 181 -6.68 -9.27 14.90
CA ASP A 181 -7.95 -9.94 14.59
C ASP A 181 -8.68 -10.37 15.87
#